data_741a642a82b718120f4cb307432bffa7
#
_entry.id   741a642a82b718120f4cb307432bffa7
#
_cell.length_a   1.000
_cell.length_b   1.000
_cell.length_c   1.000
_cell.angle_alpha   90.00
_cell.angle_beta   90.00
_cell.angle_gamma   90.00
#
_symmetry.space_group_name_H-M   'P 1'
#
loop_
_entity.id
_entity.type
_entity.pdbx_description
1 polymer ?
#
loop_
_entity_poly.entity_id
_entity_poly.type
_entity_poly.pdbx_seq_one_letter_code
_entity_poly.pdbx_strand_id
1 'polypeptide(L)'
;MKIEENEIILFQGDSVTDVGRIRKEEDSLGFGYPMMVASWFAAKYPEMNVHFLNRGNSGESIKHLEIRWKEDCLDLKPTMVSILIGINDCWRKFDQNEPTTPAQFECSYRNLLDKIKKQGIKKIIMLEPFVLPVTPDRKAWREDLDPKIHVIRELARQYRATLIPLDGIFSAASVLKPSTFWTVDGVHPTNAGHALISRQWLKTVNAI
;
A
#
# COMPACT_ATOMS: atom_id res chain seq x y z
N MET A 1 -0.90 -7.05 15.19
CA MET A 1 -1.13 -5.63 15.60
C MET A 1 -2.61 -5.47 15.92
N LYS A 2 -2.99 -4.61 16.86
CA LYS A 2 -4.40 -4.43 17.22
C LYS A 2 -4.77 -2.95 17.07
N ILE A 3 -5.99 -2.68 16.55
CA ILE A 3 -6.56 -1.34 16.50
C ILE A 3 -7.17 -1.00 17.86
N GLU A 4 -6.99 0.25 18.29
CA GLU A 4 -7.51 0.80 19.53
C GLU A 4 -8.59 1.86 19.23
N GLU A 5 -9.37 2.23 20.25
CA GLU A 5 -10.39 3.28 20.12
C GLU A 5 -9.78 4.62 19.71
N ASN A 6 -10.51 5.39 18.91
CA ASN A 6 -10.16 6.73 18.44
C ASN A 6 -8.86 6.81 17.62
N GLU A 7 -8.42 5.70 17.02
CA GLU A 7 -7.26 5.72 16.14
C GLU A 7 -7.56 6.42 14.81
N ILE A 8 -6.54 7.12 14.30
CA ILE A 8 -6.51 7.67 12.96
C ILE A 8 -5.62 6.78 12.11
N ILE A 9 -6.22 6.07 11.17
CA ILE A 9 -5.54 5.11 10.29
C ILE A 9 -5.41 5.72 8.90
N LEU A 10 -4.18 5.92 8.45
CA LEU A 10 -3.86 6.53 7.18
C LEU A 10 -3.37 5.50 6.17
N PHE A 11 -4.05 5.41 5.02
CA PHE A 11 -3.59 4.67 3.86
C PHE A 11 -2.81 5.59 2.92
N GLN A 12 -1.56 5.23 2.65
CA GLN A 12 -0.66 5.89 1.71
C GLN A 12 -0.31 4.96 0.55
N GLY A 13 -0.15 5.51 -0.63
CA GLY A 13 0.22 4.72 -1.81
C GLY A 13 -0.05 5.42 -3.13
N ASP A 14 -0.11 4.60 -4.15
CA ASP A 14 -0.35 4.98 -5.55
C ASP A 14 -1.81 4.72 -5.99
N SER A 15 -2.00 4.38 -7.30
CA SER A 15 -3.32 4.10 -7.89
C SER A 15 -4.05 2.93 -7.22
N VAL A 16 -3.34 1.93 -6.71
CA VAL A 16 -3.94 0.78 -6.00
C VAL A 16 -4.61 1.22 -4.68
N THR A 17 -4.12 2.29 -4.09
CA THR A 17 -4.69 2.89 -2.88
C THR A 17 -5.70 3.99 -3.19
N ASP A 18 -5.44 4.81 -4.21
CA ASP A 18 -6.28 5.94 -4.63
C ASP A 18 -7.69 5.47 -5.06
N VAL A 19 -7.77 4.66 -6.09
CA VAL A 19 -8.99 4.08 -6.72
C VAL A 19 -10.19 5.01 -6.67
N GLY A 20 -10.09 6.14 -7.36
CA GLY A 20 -11.20 7.09 -7.50
C GLY A 20 -11.50 7.92 -6.25
N ARG A 21 -10.50 8.12 -5.40
CA ARG A 21 -10.62 9.04 -4.27
C ARG A 21 -10.90 10.46 -4.75
N ILE A 22 -11.87 11.11 -4.15
CA ILE A 22 -12.20 12.52 -4.42
C ILE A 22 -11.28 13.39 -3.57
N ARG A 23 -10.22 13.95 -4.18
CA ARG A 23 -9.14 14.66 -3.45
C ARG A 23 -9.58 15.87 -2.64
N LYS A 24 -10.69 16.52 -3.03
CA LYS A 24 -11.27 17.68 -2.33
C LYS A 24 -12.06 17.29 -1.09
N GLU A 25 -12.37 16.01 -0.92
CA GLU A 25 -13.10 15.45 0.21
C GLU A 25 -12.12 14.71 1.12
N GLU A 26 -11.90 15.24 2.30
CA GLU A 26 -10.89 14.70 3.23
C GLU A 26 -11.18 13.25 3.63
N ASP A 27 -12.45 12.89 3.77
CA ASP A 27 -12.93 11.58 4.17
C ASP A 27 -13.15 10.61 3.00
N SER A 28 -12.86 11.02 1.76
CA SER A 28 -13.01 10.16 0.60
C SER A 28 -12.01 9.01 0.64
N LEU A 29 -12.50 7.78 0.74
CA LEU A 29 -11.71 6.55 0.77
C LEU A 29 -11.53 5.92 -0.61
N GLY A 30 -12.17 6.45 -1.66
CA GLY A 30 -12.22 5.84 -2.98
C GLY A 30 -13.09 4.58 -3.01
N PHE A 31 -12.83 3.69 -3.98
CA PHE A 31 -13.62 2.47 -4.21
C PHE A 31 -12.79 1.18 -4.04
N GLY A 32 -11.55 1.30 -3.55
CA GLY A 32 -10.61 0.20 -3.40
C GLY A 32 -10.57 -0.41 -2.00
N TYR A 33 -9.46 -1.08 -1.72
CA TYR A 33 -9.26 -1.76 -0.43
C TYR A 33 -9.35 -0.84 0.80
N PRO A 34 -8.98 0.46 0.76
CA PRO A 34 -9.14 1.32 1.94
C PRO A 34 -10.59 1.46 2.37
N MET A 35 -11.51 1.69 1.40
CA MET A 35 -12.94 1.77 1.66
C MET A 35 -13.48 0.44 2.19
N MET A 36 -13.08 -0.70 1.59
CA MET A 36 -13.52 -2.02 2.04
C MET A 36 -13.08 -2.34 3.47
N VAL A 37 -11.84 -1.97 3.84
CA VAL A 37 -11.30 -2.12 5.19
C VAL A 37 -12.13 -1.29 6.17
N ALA A 38 -12.31 0.00 5.88
CA ALA A 38 -13.00 0.93 6.75
C ALA A 38 -14.48 0.53 6.97
N SER A 39 -15.18 0.19 5.88
CA SER A 39 -16.59 -0.22 5.94
C SER A 39 -16.78 -1.50 6.76
N TRP A 40 -15.93 -2.49 6.51
CA TRP A 40 -16.01 -3.76 7.23
C TRP A 40 -15.68 -3.58 8.72
N PHE A 41 -14.63 -2.79 9.03
CA PHE A 41 -14.23 -2.52 10.39
C PHE A 41 -15.31 -1.74 11.17
N ALA A 42 -15.84 -0.68 10.57
CA ALA A 42 -16.90 0.13 11.19
C ALA A 42 -18.19 -0.67 11.44
N ALA A 43 -18.54 -1.59 10.52
CA ALA A 43 -19.72 -2.45 10.69
C ALA A 43 -19.55 -3.44 11.85
N LYS A 44 -18.32 -3.92 12.10
CA LYS A 44 -18.04 -4.90 13.16
C LYS A 44 -17.76 -4.26 14.52
N TYR A 45 -17.17 -3.08 14.54
CA TYR A 45 -16.70 -2.37 15.74
C TYR A 45 -17.15 -0.90 15.74
N PRO A 46 -18.47 -0.63 15.68
CA PRO A 46 -19.00 0.73 15.58
C PRO A 46 -18.64 1.61 16.79
N GLU A 47 -18.42 0.99 17.94
CA GLU A 47 -18.09 1.65 19.20
C GLU A 47 -16.65 2.19 19.24
N MET A 48 -15.75 1.70 18.37
CA MET A 48 -14.34 2.03 18.46
C MET A 48 -13.99 3.42 17.91
N ASN A 49 -14.92 4.08 17.21
CA ASN A 49 -14.74 5.45 16.69
C ASN A 49 -13.40 5.65 15.94
N VAL A 50 -13.03 4.70 15.07
CA VAL A 50 -11.79 4.74 14.30
C VAL A 50 -12.01 5.59 13.04
N HIS A 51 -11.08 6.52 12.80
CA HIS A 51 -11.09 7.37 11.61
C HIS A 51 -10.12 6.83 10.55
N PHE A 52 -10.63 6.61 9.34
CA PHE A 52 -9.82 6.13 8.22
C PHE A 52 -9.61 7.25 7.20
N LEU A 53 -8.36 7.43 6.78
CA LEU A 53 -7.95 8.41 5.79
C LEU A 53 -7.28 7.72 4.61
N ASN A 54 -7.61 8.13 3.38
CA ASN A 54 -6.91 7.71 2.18
C ASN A 54 -6.16 8.89 1.57
N ARG A 55 -4.85 8.72 1.38
CA ARG A 55 -3.97 9.67 0.69
C ARG A 55 -3.18 8.97 -0.42
N GLY A 56 -3.77 7.94 -1.02
CA GLY A 56 -3.30 7.37 -2.28
C GLY A 56 -3.34 8.39 -3.41
N ASN A 57 -2.40 8.30 -4.34
CA ASN A 57 -2.31 9.23 -5.47
C ASN A 57 -1.83 8.48 -6.72
N SER A 58 -2.71 8.34 -7.71
CA SER A 58 -2.46 7.54 -8.91
C SER A 58 -1.20 7.97 -9.66
N GLY A 59 -0.40 6.99 -10.10
CA GLY A 59 0.81 7.21 -10.89
C GLY A 59 2.05 7.60 -10.07
N GLU A 60 1.95 7.71 -8.74
CA GLU A 60 3.09 8.12 -7.92
C GLU A 60 4.07 6.99 -7.62
N SER A 61 5.35 7.34 -7.68
CA SER A 61 6.49 6.57 -7.20
C SER A 61 6.85 6.97 -5.76
N ILE A 62 7.83 6.28 -5.17
CA ILE A 62 8.31 6.59 -3.82
C ILE A 62 8.81 8.04 -3.68
N LYS A 63 9.43 8.61 -4.73
CA LYS A 63 9.91 10.00 -4.74
C LYS A 63 8.76 11.01 -4.66
N HIS A 64 7.67 10.77 -5.38
CA HIS A 64 6.48 11.62 -5.32
C HIS A 64 5.83 11.56 -3.93
N LEU A 65 5.74 10.37 -3.35
CA LEU A 65 5.25 10.18 -2.00
C LEU A 65 6.10 10.96 -0.98
N GLU A 66 7.42 10.98 -1.15
CA GLU A 66 8.34 11.71 -0.29
C GLU A 66 8.11 13.24 -0.33
N ILE A 67 7.80 13.81 -1.50
CA ILE A 67 7.54 15.25 -1.69
C ILE A 67 6.33 15.70 -0.86
N ARG A 68 5.23 14.94 -0.92
CA ARG A 68 3.98 15.31 -0.22
C ARG A 68 3.87 14.76 1.21
N TRP A 69 4.93 14.06 1.70
CA TRP A 69 4.85 13.33 2.97
C TRP A 69 4.50 14.18 4.17
N LYS A 70 4.92 15.43 4.18
CA LYS A 70 4.60 16.33 5.29
C LYS A 70 3.10 16.59 5.36
N GLU A 71 2.50 17.06 4.27
CA GLU A 71 1.09 17.47 4.21
C GLU A 71 0.14 16.26 4.29
N ASP A 72 0.43 15.21 3.52
CA ASP A 72 -0.45 14.05 3.36
C ASP A 72 -0.21 12.94 4.39
N CYS A 73 0.77 13.08 5.28
CA CYS A 73 1.01 12.12 6.35
C CYS A 73 1.23 12.81 7.70
N LEU A 74 2.31 13.59 7.83
CA LEU A 74 2.74 14.05 9.15
C LEU A 74 1.76 15.05 9.77
N ASP A 75 1.25 15.99 8.97
CA ASP A 75 0.32 17.04 9.43
C ASP A 75 -1.06 16.45 9.81
N LEU A 76 -1.42 15.29 9.29
CA LEU A 76 -2.65 14.56 9.64
C LEU A 76 -2.56 13.84 10.99
N LYS A 77 -1.35 13.75 11.57
CA LYS A 77 -1.09 13.13 12.88
C LYS A 77 -1.70 11.72 13.03
N PRO A 78 -1.53 10.81 12.05
CA PRO A 78 -2.11 9.49 12.16
C PRO A 78 -1.48 8.71 13.32
N THR A 79 -2.25 7.80 13.91
CA THR A 79 -1.76 6.86 14.92
C THR A 79 -1.21 5.58 14.30
N MET A 80 -1.70 5.26 13.08
CA MET A 80 -1.26 4.13 12.27
C MET A 80 -1.10 4.57 10.82
N VAL A 81 -0.01 4.14 10.16
CA VAL A 81 0.23 4.39 8.73
C VAL A 81 0.37 3.06 7.99
N SER A 82 -0.40 2.90 6.93
CA SER A 82 -0.39 1.76 6.01
C SER A 82 0.13 2.22 4.65
N ILE A 83 1.22 1.61 4.15
CA ILE A 83 1.94 2.07 2.95
C ILE A 83 1.99 0.97 1.90
N LEU A 84 1.43 1.24 0.71
CA LEU A 84 1.54 0.40 -0.48
C LEU A 84 2.08 1.24 -1.64
N ILE A 85 3.37 1.14 -1.92
CA ILE A 85 4.08 1.95 -2.94
C ILE A 85 5.20 1.14 -3.58
N GLY A 86 5.57 1.46 -4.83
CA GLY A 86 6.75 0.91 -5.47
C GLY A 86 6.51 0.31 -6.85
N ILE A 87 5.25 0.07 -7.23
CA ILE A 87 4.97 -0.47 -8.57
C ILE A 87 5.27 0.55 -9.66
N ASN A 88 5.04 1.85 -9.43
CA ASN A 88 5.37 2.89 -10.39
C ASN A 88 6.88 3.16 -10.48
N ASP A 89 7.64 2.85 -9.44
CA ASP A 89 9.11 2.85 -9.47
C ASP A 89 9.66 1.76 -10.40
N CYS A 90 8.92 0.68 -10.58
CA CYS A 90 9.19 -0.34 -11.58
C CYS A 90 8.63 0.05 -12.95
N TRP A 91 7.35 0.44 -13.02
CA TRP A 91 6.65 0.75 -14.26
C TRP A 91 7.38 1.80 -15.12
N ARG A 92 7.83 2.89 -14.50
CA ARG A 92 8.50 4.01 -15.20
C ARG A 92 9.83 3.62 -15.85
N LYS A 93 10.50 2.56 -15.39
CA LYS A 93 11.65 1.99 -16.08
C LYS A 93 11.26 1.48 -17.48
N PHE A 94 10.09 0.86 -17.63
CA PHE A 94 9.68 0.18 -18.85
C PHE A 94 8.92 1.09 -19.82
N ASP A 95 8.19 2.09 -19.35
CA ASP A 95 7.37 2.96 -20.20
C ASP A 95 8.01 4.34 -20.47
N GLN A 96 8.83 4.85 -19.53
CA GLN A 96 9.42 6.19 -19.61
C GLN A 96 10.96 6.18 -19.63
N ASN A 97 11.57 5.00 -19.48
CA ASN A 97 13.01 4.85 -19.31
C ASN A 97 13.57 5.66 -18.10
N GLU A 98 12.77 5.74 -17.04
CA GLU A 98 13.12 6.42 -15.79
C GLU A 98 13.28 5.39 -14.65
N PRO A 99 14.42 4.69 -14.57
CA PRO A 99 14.61 3.68 -13.53
C PRO A 99 14.83 4.31 -12.16
N THR A 100 14.17 3.72 -11.16
CA THR A 100 14.52 3.93 -9.75
C THR A 100 15.32 2.73 -9.27
N THR A 101 16.60 2.91 -8.96
CA THR A 101 17.43 1.81 -8.47
C THR A 101 16.96 1.34 -7.09
N PRO A 102 17.22 0.07 -6.70
CA PRO A 102 16.88 -0.42 -5.35
C PRO A 102 17.47 0.45 -4.23
N ALA A 103 18.69 0.96 -4.40
CA ALA A 103 19.33 1.85 -3.42
C ALA A 103 18.61 3.22 -3.29
N GLN A 104 18.19 3.81 -4.41
CA GLN A 104 17.41 5.03 -4.40
C GLN A 104 16.03 4.81 -3.77
N PHE A 105 15.38 3.70 -4.10
CA PHE A 105 14.10 3.30 -3.52
C PHE A 105 14.22 3.12 -2.01
N GLU A 106 15.26 2.41 -1.54
CA GLU A 106 15.54 2.22 -0.13
C GLU A 106 15.76 3.55 0.59
N CYS A 107 16.58 4.44 0.02
CA CYS A 107 16.89 5.74 0.62
C CYS A 107 15.61 6.57 0.85
N SER A 108 14.78 6.72 -0.18
CA SER A 108 13.51 7.45 -0.07
C SER A 108 12.56 6.79 0.91
N TYR A 109 12.41 5.46 0.85
CA TYR A 109 11.51 4.76 1.77
C TYR A 109 11.98 4.91 3.23
N ARG A 110 13.27 4.81 3.48
CA ARG A 110 13.88 5.02 4.81
C ARG A 110 13.59 6.42 5.33
N ASN A 111 13.72 7.45 4.48
CA ASN A 111 13.40 8.83 4.85
C ASN A 111 11.95 8.99 5.29
N LEU A 112 11.00 8.30 4.65
CA LEU A 112 9.59 8.30 5.07
C LEU A 112 9.42 7.67 6.45
N LEU A 113 10.02 6.50 6.66
CA LEU A 113 9.92 5.74 7.91
C LEU A 113 10.58 6.47 9.08
N ASP A 114 11.73 7.11 8.86
CA ASP A 114 12.42 7.92 9.87
C ASP A 114 11.56 9.11 10.33
N LYS A 115 10.91 9.79 9.38
CA LYS A 115 9.98 10.89 9.69
C LYS A 115 8.78 10.40 10.53
N ILE A 116 8.20 9.24 10.18
CA ILE A 116 7.13 8.60 10.98
C ILE A 116 7.61 8.31 12.41
N LYS A 117 8.78 7.67 12.54
CA LYS A 117 9.35 7.33 13.85
C LYS A 117 9.65 8.57 14.68
N LYS A 118 10.22 9.62 14.07
CA LYS A 118 10.51 10.89 14.73
C LYS A 118 9.25 11.56 15.29
N GLN A 119 8.10 11.37 14.62
CA GLN A 119 6.81 11.88 15.08
C GLN A 119 6.16 10.99 16.16
N GLY A 120 6.78 9.87 16.52
CA GLY A 120 6.29 8.97 17.56
C GLY A 120 5.23 7.97 17.10
N ILE A 121 4.94 7.88 15.80
CA ILE A 121 4.00 6.91 15.24
C ILE A 121 4.64 5.52 15.31
N LYS A 122 4.00 4.61 16.04
CA LYS A 122 4.54 3.26 16.31
C LYS A 122 3.93 2.17 15.44
N LYS A 123 2.69 2.38 14.97
CA LYS A 123 1.94 1.39 14.19
C LYS A 123 2.15 1.64 12.70
N ILE A 124 2.97 0.80 12.06
CA ILE A 124 3.30 0.88 10.63
C ILE A 124 2.97 -0.46 9.99
N ILE A 125 2.18 -0.43 8.91
CA ILE A 125 1.91 -1.57 8.05
C ILE A 125 2.54 -1.27 6.69
N MET A 126 3.42 -2.14 6.23
CA MET A 126 4.04 -2.07 4.91
C MET A 126 3.48 -3.19 4.04
N LEU A 127 2.98 -2.83 2.85
CA LEU A 127 2.47 -3.79 1.89
C LEU A 127 3.44 -3.89 0.72
N GLU A 128 3.71 -5.11 0.27
CA GLU A 128 4.55 -5.33 -0.91
C GLU A 128 3.83 -4.84 -2.17
N PRO A 129 4.49 -4.08 -3.06
CA PRO A 129 4.02 -3.94 -4.43
C PRO A 129 4.06 -5.31 -5.11
N PHE A 130 3.21 -5.51 -6.10
CA PHE A 130 3.10 -6.78 -6.80
C PHE A 130 2.88 -6.56 -8.30
N VAL A 131 3.22 -7.57 -9.09
CA VAL A 131 2.86 -7.64 -10.52
C VAL A 131 2.51 -9.07 -10.89
N LEU A 132 1.35 -9.26 -11.53
CA LEU A 132 0.91 -10.55 -12.05
C LEU A 132 1.22 -10.67 -13.55
N PRO A 133 1.59 -11.85 -14.05
CA PRO A 133 1.99 -12.08 -15.44
C PRO A 133 0.77 -12.14 -16.38
N VAL A 134 0.01 -11.04 -16.48
CA VAL A 134 -1.16 -10.95 -17.37
C VAL A 134 -0.71 -10.85 -18.83
N THR A 135 0.39 -10.18 -19.09
CA THR A 135 1.02 -10.00 -20.40
C THR A 135 2.50 -10.41 -20.34
N PRO A 136 3.15 -10.76 -21.49
CA PRO A 136 4.55 -11.17 -21.49
C PRO A 136 5.52 -10.15 -20.91
N ASP A 137 5.28 -8.85 -21.13
CA ASP A 137 6.11 -7.76 -20.60
C ASP A 137 6.04 -7.72 -19.07
N ARG A 138 4.89 -8.02 -18.45
CA ARG A 138 4.76 -8.04 -16.99
C ARG A 138 5.66 -9.09 -16.31
N LYS A 139 6.03 -10.15 -17.02
CA LYS A 139 7.03 -11.11 -16.52
C LYS A 139 8.42 -10.47 -16.42
N ALA A 140 8.80 -9.66 -17.40
CA ALA A 140 10.09 -8.96 -17.39
C ALA A 140 10.21 -7.95 -16.25
N TRP A 141 9.09 -7.41 -15.76
CA TRP A 141 9.10 -6.46 -14.64
C TRP A 141 9.63 -7.05 -13.34
N ARG A 142 9.62 -8.39 -13.20
CA ARG A 142 10.13 -9.08 -12.01
C ARG A 142 11.61 -8.76 -11.75
N GLU A 143 12.43 -8.64 -12.79
CA GLU A 143 13.87 -8.30 -12.64
C GLU A 143 14.10 -6.97 -11.89
N ASP A 144 13.15 -6.02 -12.02
CA ASP A 144 13.23 -4.70 -11.39
C ASP A 144 12.41 -4.60 -10.10
N LEU A 145 11.26 -5.28 -10.04
CA LEU A 145 10.37 -5.23 -8.88
C LEU A 145 10.87 -6.07 -7.71
N ASP A 146 11.42 -7.27 -7.97
CA ASP A 146 11.85 -8.20 -6.92
C ASP A 146 12.90 -7.60 -5.97
N PRO A 147 13.93 -6.88 -6.46
CA PRO A 147 14.86 -6.18 -5.57
C PRO A 147 14.18 -5.13 -4.69
N LYS A 148 13.15 -4.42 -5.19
CA LYS A 148 12.40 -3.43 -4.41
C LYS A 148 11.51 -4.09 -3.35
N ILE A 149 10.88 -5.23 -3.66
CA ILE A 149 10.17 -6.06 -2.67
C ILE A 149 11.13 -6.48 -1.55
N HIS A 150 12.35 -6.89 -1.93
CA HIS A 150 13.37 -7.24 -0.93
C HIS A 150 13.71 -6.07 -0.01
N VAL A 151 13.90 -4.88 -0.56
CA VAL A 151 14.11 -3.65 0.23
C VAL A 151 12.97 -3.44 1.24
N ILE A 152 11.71 -3.57 0.82
CA ILE A 152 10.55 -3.40 1.73
C ILE A 152 10.60 -4.43 2.87
N ARG A 153 10.94 -5.68 2.59
CA ARG A 153 11.08 -6.74 3.61
C ARG A 153 12.17 -6.40 4.63
N GLU A 154 13.32 -5.93 4.15
CA GLU A 154 14.43 -5.51 5.02
C GLU A 154 14.04 -4.32 5.89
N LEU A 155 13.43 -3.29 5.31
CA LEU A 155 12.96 -2.12 6.04
C LEU A 155 11.88 -2.48 7.05
N ALA A 156 10.92 -3.34 6.69
CA ALA A 156 9.89 -3.78 7.63
C ALA A 156 10.50 -4.43 8.88
N ARG A 157 11.56 -5.26 8.70
CA ARG A 157 12.28 -5.88 9.80
C ARG A 157 13.04 -4.85 10.65
N GLN A 158 13.79 -3.93 10.02
CA GLN A 158 14.58 -2.89 10.70
C GLN A 158 13.71 -1.94 11.52
N TYR A 159 12.57 -1.53 10.95
CA TYR A 159 11.64 -0.60 11.60
C TYR A 159 10.60 -1.28 12.49
N ARG A 160 10.62 -2.62 12.58
CA ARG A 160 9.62 -3.43 13.31
C ARG A 160 8.20 -3.11 12.83
N ALA A 161 8.06 -2.84 11.54
CA ALA A 161 6.76 -2.65 10.89
C ALA A 161 6.12 -4.02 10.61
N THR A 162 4.79 -4.03 10.56
CA THR A 162 4.06 -5.23 10.14
C THR A 162 4.08 -5.31 8.62
N LEU A 163 4.48 -6.45 8.07
CA LEU A 163 4.54 -6.70 6.63
C LEU A 163 3.33 -7.49 6.17
N ILE A 164 2.69 -7.04 5.07
CA ILE A 164 1.72 -7.82 4.31
C ILE A 164 2.38 -8.21 2.98
N PRO A 165 2.71 -9.50 2.78
CA PRO A 165 3.43 -9.97 1.60
C PRO A 165 2.50 -10.13 0.40
N LEU A 166 1.98 -9.01 -0.15
CA LEU A 166 0.95 -9.04 -1.20
C LEU A 166 1.41 -9.76 -2.46
N ASP A 167 2.69 -9.63 -2.84
CA ASP A 167 3.21 -10.31 -4.02
C ASP A 167 3.03 -11.83 -3.91
N GLY A 168 3.43 -12.42 -2.79
CA GLY A 168 3.21 -13.84 -2.52
C GLY A 168 1.73 -14.22 -2.41
N ILE A 169 0.91 -13.35 -1.81
CA ILE A 169 -0.53 -13.56 -1.64
C ILE A 169 -1.23 -13.60 -3.00
N PHE A 170 -0.94 -12.65 -3.88
CA PHE A 170 -1.50 -12.63 -5.24
C PHE A 170 -0.99 -13.78 -6.11
N SER A 171 0.29 -14.12 -5.97
CA SER A 171 0.87 -15.30 -6.63
C SER A 171 0.13 -16.58 -6.24
N ALA A 172 -0.09 -16.82 -4.94
CA ALA A 172 -0.84 -17.96 -4.44
C ALA A 172 -2.32 -17.96 -4.91
N ALA A 173 -2.97 -16.77 -4.91
CA ALA A 173 -4.33 -16.64 -5.41
C ALA A 173 -4.44 -16.96 -6.91
N SER A 174 -3.41 -16.65 -7.69
CA SER A 174 -3.35 -16.91 -9.14
C SER A 174 -3.26 -18.39 -9.49
N VAL A 175 -2.94 -19.26 -8.53
CA VAL A 175 -3.05 -20.74 -8.70
C VAL A 175 -4.52 -21.20 -8.74
N LEU A 176 -5.40 -20.49 -8.01
CA LEU A 176 -6.82 -20.83 -7.92
C LEU A 176 -7.66 -20.25 -9.06
N LYS A 177 -7.31 -19.06 -9.55
CA LYS A 177 -7.97 -18.35 -10.63
C LYS A 177 -6.93 -17.60 -11.48
N PRO A 178 -7.14 -17.42 -12.79
CA PRO A 178 -6.21 -16.69 -13.65
C PRO A 178 -5.89 -15.28 -13.10
N SER A 179 -4.70 -14.77 -13.39
CA SER A 179 -4.25 -13.44 -12.97
C SER A 179 -5.23 -12.32 -13.33
N THR A 180 -5.94 -12.45 -14.46
CA THR A 180 -6.98 -11.51 -14.93
C THR A 180 -8.24 -11.49 -14.06
N PHE A 181 -8.46 -12.49 -13.21
CA PHE A 181 -9.52 -12.44 -12.19
C PHE A 181 -9.17 -11.50 -11.05
N TRP A 182 -7.89 -11.38 -10.74
CA TRP A 182 -7.39 -10.59 -9.59
C TRP A 182 -6.97 -9.17 -9.96
N THR A 183 -6.46 -8.99 -11.18
CA THR A 183 -5.99 -7.70 -11.69
C THR A 183 -6.43 -7.49 -13.13
N VAL A 184 -6.67 -6.23 -13.52
CA VAL A 184 -7.07 -5.87 -14.88
C VAL A 184 -5.89 -6.00 -15.85
N ASP A 185 -4.69 -5.58 -15.40
CA ASP A 185 -3.49 -5.42 -16.24
C ASP A 185 -2.21 -5.99 -15.60
N GLY A 186 -2.36 -6.75 -14.55
CA GLY A 186 -1.24 -7.28 -13.75
C GLY A 186 -0.88 -6.42 -12.54
N VAL A 187 -1.36 -5.18 -12.48
CA VAL A 187 -1.05 -4.20 -11.42
C VAL A 187 -2.33 -3.73 -10.70
N HIS A 188 -3.31 -3.24 -11.45
CA HIS A 188 -4.53 -2.68 -10.89
C HIS A 188 -5.52 -3.78 -10.50
N PRO A 189 -5.84 -3.93 -9.20
CA PRO A 189 -6.74 -4.98 -8.76
C PRO A 189 -8.16 -4.79 -9.29
N THR A 190 -8.81 -5.91 -9.59
CA THR A 190 -10.27 -5.97 -9.71
C THR A 190 -10.93 -5.82 -8.34
N ASN A 191 -12.26 -5.79 -8.29
CA ASN A 191 -12.98 -5.81 -7.00
C ASN A 191 -12.58 -7.03 -6.14
N ALA A 192 -12.35 -8.19 -6.78
CA ALA A 192 -11.87 -9.40 -6.09
C ALA A 192 -10.44 -9.21 -5.55
N GLY A 193 -9.57 -8.56 -6.32
CA GLY A 193 -8.20 -8.22 -5.89
C GLY A 193 -8.20 -7.24 -4.72
N HIS A 194 -9.02 -6.19 -4.77
CA HIS A 194 -9.17 -5.26 -3.65
C HIS A 194 -9.74 -5.93 -2.41
N ALA A 195 -10.72 -6.82 -2.54
CA ALA A 195 -11.25 -7.61 -1.43
C ALA A 195 -10.19 -8.53 -0.83
N LEU A 196 -9.29 -9.12 -1.66
CA LEU A 196 -8.17 -9.91 -1.17
C LEU A 196 -7.21 -9.08 -0.33
N ILE A 197 -6.82 -7.88 -0.79
CA ILE A 197 -5.98 -6.95 -0.03
C ILE A 197 -6.66 -6.57 1.30
N SER A 198 -7.92 -6.15 1.25
CA SER A 198 -8.71 -5.78 2.43
C SER A 198 -8.76 -6.89 3.46
N ARG A 199 -9.04 -8.12 3.03
CA ARG A 199 -9.09 -9.29 3.92
C ARG A 199 -7.74 -9.54 4.59
N GLN A 200 -6.62 -9.44 3.86
CA GLN A 200 -5.30 -9.65 4.44
C GLN A 200 -4.95 -8.53 5.44
N TRP A 201 -5.31 -7.30 5.11
CA TRP A 201 -5.11 -6.17 6.00
C TRP A 201 -5.88 -6.34 7.32
N LEU A 202 -7.17 -6.68 7.26
CA LEU A 202 -8.02 -6.92 8.43
C LEU A 202 -7.51 -8.09 9.30
N LYS A 203 -7.03 -9.18 8.67
CA LYS A 203 -6.36 -10.27 9.39
C LYS A 203 -5.12 -9.81 10.14
N THR A 204 -4.33 -8.95 9.51
CA THR A 204 -3.07 -8.44 10.08
C THR A 204 -3.29 -7.65 11.36
N VAL A 205 -4.43 -6.97 11.47
CA VAL A 205 -4.82 -6.22 12.68
C VAL A 205 -5.73 -7.00 13.62
N ASN A 206 -5.93 -8.30 13.36
CA ASN A 206 -6.82 -9.21 14.13
C ASN A 206 -8.27 -8.70 14.17
N ALA A 207 -8.75 -8.07 13.10
CA ALA A 207 -10.13 -7.63 12.99
C ALA A 207 -11.06 -8.73 12.46
N ILE A 208 -10.51 -9.74 11.77
CA ILE A 208 -11.23 -10.95 11.29
C ILE A 208 -10.39 -12.19 11.56
#